data_ea5162b96ccde80d25c9d32994d7e98d
#
_entry.id   ea5162b96ccde80d25c9d32994d7e98d
#
_cell.length_a   1.000
_cell.length_b   1.000
_cell.length_c   1.000
_cell.angle_alpha   90.00
_cell.angle_beta   90.00
_cell.angle_gamma   90.00
#
_symmetry.space_group_name_H-M   'P 1'
#
loop_
_entity.id
_entity.type
_entity.pdbx_description
1 polymer ?
#
loop_
_entity_poly.entity_id
_entity_poly.type
_entity_poly.pdbx_seq_one_letter_code
_entity_poly.pdbx_strand_id
1 'polypeptide(L)'
;MNSHESCERTGAEMIARLGFAHEPIDIHSHFNHGSPFDCPDDESHLRSLEFVESVYTSYGISQVGISTYPSVLTHPECVFEENAFLHKLKDEKEWVYQWVVIDPRRPETYEQAEKMLHQPKVLGIKLQPVEQGYNVTEYADALFSFANEHRSVVLMHPQYMRQMPTFADRYPDMKLILAHIGSKDWVDVIESAKHGNIYADTSGGASSKNHIIEYAVNRIGSEKILFGTDAYSFAFQFGRISLSELSMPDKENILWKNAVKLFPDVLK
;
A
#
# COMPACT_ATOMS: atom_id res chain seq x y z
N MET A 1 -36.01 -4.65 -0.12
CA MET A 1 -34.70 -4.58 0.53
C MET A 1 -33.67 -4.82 -0.55
N ASN A 2 -32.87 -3.81 -0.85
CA ASN A 2 -31.84 -3.92 -1.88
C ASN A 2 -30.78 -4.92 -1.40
N SER A 3 -30.35 -5.84 -2.28
CA SER A 3 -29.31 -6.84 -1.99
C SER A 3 -27.97 -6.20 -1.54
N HIS A 4 -27.69 -4.97 -1.97
CA HIS A 4 -26.54 -4.19 -1.54
C HIS A 4 -26.55 -3.81 -0.05
N GLU A 5 -27.69 -3.32 0.48
CA GLU A 5 -27.76 -2.93 1.91
C GLU A 5 -27.55 -4.11 2.88
N SER A 6 -27.91 -5.34 2.49
CA SER A 6 -27.71 -6.52 3.34
C SER A 6 -26.24 -6.98 3.36
N CYS A 7 -25.51 -6.74 2.26
CA CYS A 7 -24.09 -7.09 2.16
C CYS A 7 -23.19 -6.12 2.94
N GLU A 8 -23.45 -4.81 2.85
CA GLU A 8 -22.71 -3.77 3.58
C GLU A 8 -22.76 -3.99 5.11
N ARG A 9 -23.97 -4.29 5.64
CA ARG A 9 -24.14 -4.57 7.08
C ARG A 9 -23.35 -5.80 7.52
N THR A 10 -23.29 -6.83 6.70
CA THR A 10 -22.65 -8.11 7.05
C THR A 10 -21.15 -7.98 7.24
N GLY A 11 -20.47 -7.21 6.39
CA GLY A 11 -19.02 -7.00 6.49
C GLY A 11 -18.61 -6.20 7.72
N ALA A 12 -19.24 -5.04 7.95
CA ALA A 12 -18.99 -4.20 9.12
C ALA A 12 -19.34 -4.89 10.44
N GLU A 13 -20.49 -5.61 10.48
CA GLU A 13 -20.86 -6.42 11.64
C GLU A 13 -19.85 -7.53 11.93
N MET A 14 -19.26 -8.14 10.90
CA MET A 14 -18.22 -9.17 11.08
C MET A 14 -16.99 -8.58 11.76
N ILE A 15 -16.51 -7.42 11.32
CA ILE A 15 -15.35 -6.73 11.92
C ILE A 15 -15.64 -6.43 13.40
N ALA A 16 -16.81 -5.87 13.70
CA ALA A 16 -17.22 -5.57 15.07
C ALA A 16 -17.33 -6.83 15.96
N ARG A 17 -17.89 -7.93 15.43
CA ARG A 17 -17.98 -9.22 16.15
C ARG A 17 -16.63 -9.85 16.48
N LEU A 18 -15.60 -9.56 15.70
CA LEU A 18 -14.23 -9.99 15.99
C LEU A 18 -13.55 -9.12 17.04
N GLY A 19 -14.23 -8.09 17.57
CA GLY A 19 -13.78 -7.26 18.66
C GLY A 19 -12.89 -6.08 18.26
N PHE A 20 -12.80 -5.76 16.96
CA PHE A 20 -12.05 -4.60 16.50
C PHE A 20 -12.85 -3.31 16.70
N ALA A 21 -12.19 -2.29 17.25
CA ALA A 21 -12.79 -0.99 17.52
C ALA A 21 -12.87 -0.09 16.27
N HIS A 22 -12.11 -0.42 15.23
CA HIS A 22 -11.99 0.36 14.01
C HIS A 22 -11.93 -0.57 12.77
N GLU A 23 -12.38 -0.08 11.64
CA GLU A 23 -12.19 -0.75 10.35
C GLU A 23 -10.72 -0.78 9.96
N PRO A 24 -10.24 -1.79 9.22
CA PRO A 24 -8.91 -1.79 8.66
C PRO A 24 -8.69 -0.63 7.68
N ILE A 25 -7.47 -0.11 7.65
CA ILE A 25 -7.00 0.83 6.64
C ILE A 25 -6.12 0.07 5.67
N ASP A 26 -6.56 -0.08 4.43
CA ASP A 26 -5.79 -0.75 3.40
C ASP A 26 -4.84 0.24 2.73
N ILE A 27 -3.54 0.14 3.01
CA ILE A 27 -2.55 1.09 2.45
C ILE A 27 -2.03 0.69 1.07
N HIS A 28 -2.42 -0.47 0.53
CA HIS A 28 -1.87 -0.98 -0.72
C HIS A 28 -2.90 -1.76 -1.53
N SER A 29 -3.50 -1.07 -2.50
CA SER A 29 -4.45 -1.70 -3.43
C SER A 29 -4.35 -1.09 -4.83
N HIS A 30 -5.03 -1.73 -5.79
CA HIS A 30 -5.02 -1.38 -7.21
C HIS A 30 -6.41 -1.59 -7.83
N PHE A 31 -6.66 -0.94 -8.96
CA PHE A 31 -7.82 -1.24 -9.82
C PHE A 31 -7.56 -0.90 -11.29
N ASN A 32 -8.35 -1.49 -12.17
CA ASN A 32 -8.54 -1.15 -13.58
C ASN A 32 -9.71 -0.17 -13.72
N HIS A 33 -9.69 0.74 -14.71
CA HIS A 33 -10.74 1.76 -14.86
C HIS A 33 -11.19 2.03 -16.30
N GLY A 34 -10.93 1.09 -17.21
CA GLY A 34 -11.26 1.25 -18.64
C GLY A 34 -10.14 1.93 -19.44
N SER A 35 -8.93 2.02 -18.88
CA SER A 35 -7.73 2.49 -19.58
C SER A 35 -7.35 1.51 -20.69
N PRO A 36 -6.80 1.99 -21.83
CA PRO A 36 -6.18 1.11 -22.84
C PRO A 36 -5.03 0.24 -22.29
N PHE A 37 -4.52 0.61 -21.13
CA PHE A 37 -3.40 -0.04 -20.43
C PHE A 37 -3.84 -0.89 -19.23
N ASP A 38 -5.14 -1.11 -19.07
CA ASP A 38 -5.66 -1.99 -18.02
C ASP A 38 -5.05 -3.39 -18.12
N CYS A 39 -4.89 -4.04 -16.97
CA CYS A 39 -4.39 -5.41 -16.90
C CYS A 39 -5.30 -6.35 -17.72
N PRO A 40 -4.82 -6.91 -18.84
CA PRO A 40 -5.63 -7.73 -19.72
C PRO A 40 -5.57 -9.19 -19.24
N ASP A 41 -6.42 -9.56 -18.30
CA ASP A 41 -6.59 -10.96 -17.92
C ASP A 41 -8.09 -11.35 -17.98
N ASP A 42 -8.37 -12.66 -17.94
CA ASP A 42 -9.73 -13.18 -17.96
C ASP A 42 -10.56 -12.74 -16.75
N GLU A 43 -9.90 -12.25 -15.69
CA GLU A 43 -10.49 -11.76 -14.45
C GLU A 43 -10.47 -10.24 -14.34
N SER A 44 -10.20 -9.51 -15.43
CA SER A 44 -10.09 -8.05 -15.44
C SER A 44 -11.31 -7.34 -14.82
N HIS A 45 -12.51 -7.94 -14.95
CA HIS A 45 -13.72 -7.43 -14.33
C HIS A 45 -13.68 -7.47 -12.79
N LEU A 46 -12.95 -8.43 -12.18
CA LEU A 46 -12.77 -8.53 -10.73
C LEU A 46 -11.76 -7.50 -10.20
N ARG A 47 -11.10 -6.77 -11.11
CA ARG A 47 -10.17 -5.69 -10.82
C ARG A 47 -10.69 -4.32 -11.25
N SER A 48 -11.93 -4.25 -11.75
CA SER A 48 -12.52 -2.96 -12.11
C SER A 48 -12.74 -2.08 -10.90
N LEU A 49 -12.72 -0.76 -11.10
CA LEU A 49 -13.01 0.22 -10.06
C LEU A 49 -14.33 -0.09 -9.33
N GLU A 50 -15.40 -0.40 -10.10
CA GLU A 50 -16.72 -0.69 -9.57
C GLU A 50 -16.72 -1.95 -8.69
N PHE A 51 -16.01 -2.99 -9.12
CA PHE A 51 -15.91 -4.22 -8.35
C PHE A 51 -15.12 -4.02 -7.07
N VAL A 52 -13.95 -3.38 -7.15
CA VAL A 52 -13.09 -3.07 -5.99
C VAL A 52 -13.85 -2.18 -5.00
N GLU A 53 -14.55 -1.15 -5.47
CA GLU A 53 -15.42 -0.29 -4.63
C GLU A 53 -16.50 -1.13 -3.92
N SER A 54 -17.16 -2.05 -4.65
CA SER A 54 -18.20 -2.91 -4.06
C SER A 54 -17.65 -3.81 -2.94
N VAL A 55 -16.43 -4.32 -3.10
CA VAL A 55 -15.76 -5.12 -2.06
C VAL A 55 -15.51 -4.27 -0.81
N TYR A 56 -14.87 -3.11 -0.93
CA TYR A 56 -14.58 -2.26 0.22
C TYR A 56 -15.85 -1.77 0.91
N THR A 57 -16.85 -1.35 0.14
CA THR A 57 -18.16 -0.95 0.66
C THR A 57 -18.83 -2.08 1.46
N SER A 58 -18.77 -3.34 0.97
CA SER A 58 -19.35 -4.48 1.64
C SER A 58 -18.74 -4.78 3.01
N TYR A 59 -17.50 -4.37 3.24
CA TYR A 59 -16.79 -4.48 4.53
C TYR A 59 -16.80 -3.17 5.34
N GLY A 60 -17.38 -2.10 4.83
CA GLY A 60 -17.41 -0.80 5.48
C GLY A 60 -16.03 -0.11 5.50
N ILE A 61 -15.14 -0.44 4.56
CA ILE A 61 -13.79 0.13 4.50
C ILE A 61 -13.84 1.48 3.79
N SER A 62 -13.35 2.51 4.45
CA SER A 62 -13.44 3.89 3.99
C SER A 62 -12.08 4.53 3.65
N GLN A 63 -10.97 3.85 3.88
CA GLN A 63 -9.63 4.39 3.64
C GLN A 63 -8.74 3.36 2.94
N VAL A 64 -8.50 3.59 1.64
CA VAL A 64 -7.75 2.66 0.80
C VAL A 64 -6.69 3.41 0.00
N GLY A 65 -5.42 3.04 0.18
CA GLY A 65 -4.28 3.54 -0.56
C GLY A 65 -4.17 2.89 -1.94
N ILE A 66 -4.33 3.67 -2.99
CA ILE A 66 -4.45 3.20 -4.38
C ILE A 66 -3.33 3.75 -5.26
N SER A 67 -2.82 2.90 -6.15
CA SER A 67 -2.28 3.25 -7.46
C SER A 67 -2.99 2.40 -8.51
N THR A 68 -3.26 2.96 -9.71
CA THR A 68 -3.96 2.20 -10.75
C THR A 68 -3.08 1.05 -11.27
N TYR A 69 -3.66 -0.06 -11.73
CA TYR A 69 -2.88 -1.13 -12.37
C TYR A 69 -2.06 -0.63 -13.57
N PRO A 70 -2.61 0.19 -14.50
CA PRO A 70 -1.83 0.73 -15.59
C PRO A 70 -0.55 1.45 -15.15
N SER A 71 -0.62 2.23 -14.07
CA SER A 71 0.53 3.00 -13.59
C SER A 71 1.67 2.16 -13.00
N VAL A 72 1.39 0.94 -12.57
CA VAL A 72 2.37 0.06 -11.89
C VAL A 72 2.77 -1.16 -12.72
N LEU A 73 2.17 -1.37 -13.90
CA LEU A 73 2.51 -2.47 -14.79
C LEU A 73 3.56 -2.04 -15.85
N THR A 74 3.62 -2.78 -16.97
CA THR A 74 4.64 -2.66 -18.01
C THR A 74 4.48 -1.44 -18.93
N HIS A 75 3.65 -0.48 -18.58
CA HIS A 75 3.30 0.69 -19.38
C HIS A 75 3.77 2.01 -18.73
N PRO A 76 5.11 2.21 -18.59
CA PRO A 76 5.62 3.43 -17.95
C PRO A 76 5.21 4.72 -18.67
N GLU A 77 4.85 4.63 -19.95
CA GLU A 77 4.35 5.76 -20.75
C GLU A 77 3.04 6.36 -20.24
N CYS A 78 2.21 5.59 -19.52
CA CYS A 78 0.93 6.06 -19.01
C CYS A 78 0.98 6.60 -17.57
N VAL A 79 2.11 6.52 -16.89
CA VAL A 79 2.23 6.89 -15.46
C VAL A 79 1.74 8.32 -15.20
N PHE A 80 2.09 9.26 -16.07
CA PHE A 80 1.70 10.66 -15.90
C PHE A 80 0.18 10.85 -15.96
N GLU A 81 -0.47 10.27 -16.96
CA GLU A 81 -1.91 10.32 -17.16
C GLU A 81 -2.67 9.60 -16.06
N GLU A 82 -2.17 8.45 -15.64
CA GLU A 82 -2.76 7.63 -14.57
C GLU A 82 -2.69 8.32 -13.20
N ASN A 83 -1.57 8.97 -12.89
CA ASN A 83 -1.46 9.80 -11.70
C ASN A 83 -2.48 10.94 -11.72
N ALA A 84 -2.66 11.61 -12.87
CA ALA A 84 -3.62 12.71 -13.02
C ALA A 84 -5.07 12.21 -12.89
N PHE A 85 -5.39 11.04 -13.47
CA PHE A 85 -6.70 10.40 -13.32
C PHE A 85 -7.00 10.11 -11.85
N LEU A 86 -6.08 9.43 -11.16
CA LEU A 86 -6.28 9.05 -9.76
C LEU A 86 -6.33 10.28 -8.84
N HIS A 87 -5.56 11.33 -9.17
CA HIS A 87 -5.59 12.58 -8.42
C HIS A 87 -6.96 13.27 -8.46
N LYS A 88 -7.66 13.18 -9.58
CA LYS A 88 -9.05 13.65 -9.70
C LYS A 88 -10.02 12.72 -8.97
N LEU A 89 -9.87 11.40 -9.16
CA LEU A 89 -10.76 10.41 -8.58
C LEU A 89 -10.78 10.44 -7.04
N LYS A 90 -9.64 10.69 -6.39
CA LYS A 90 -9.58 10.79 -4.91
C LYS A 90 -10.44 11.92 -4.34
N ASP A 91 -10.72 12.95 -5.13
CA ASP A 91 -11.61 14.06 -4.73
C ASP A 91 -13.09 13.72 -4.97
N GLU A 92 -13.37 12.78 -5.90
CA GLU A 92 -14.73 12.31 -6.22
C GLU A 92 -15.17 11.11 -5.33
N LYS A 93 -14.22 10.28 -4.88
CA LYS A 93 -14.46 9.06 -4.08
C LYS A 93 -13.85 9.21 -2.68
N GLU A 94 -14.69 9.19 -1.64
CA GLU A 94 -14.24 9.41 -0.25
C GLU A 94 -13.25 8.36 0.23
N TRP A 95 -13.38 7.12 -0.22
CA TRP A 95 -12.55 5.99 0.20
C TRP A 95 -11.18 5.92 -0.48
N VAL A 96 -10.94 6.65 -1.59
CA VAL A 96 -9.70 6.61 -2.37
C VAL A 96 -8.65 7.55 -1.80
N TYR A 97 -7.49 7.01 -1.50
CA TYR A 97 -6.25 7.71 -1.13
C TYR A 97 -5.17 7.39 -2.15
N GLN A 98 -4.47 8.40 -2.65
CA GLN A 98 -3.55 8.24 -3.77
C GLN A 98 -2.13 7.92 -3.33
N TRP A 99 -1.51 6.94 -3.97
CA TRP A 99 -0.08 6.85 -4.15
C TRP A 99 0.31 7.46 -5.50
N VAL A 100 1.27 8.38 -5.50
CA VAL A 100 1.79 8.97 -6.74
C VAL A 100 2.92 8.09 -7.27
N VAL A 101 2.75 7.52 -8.45
CA VAL A 101 3.76 6.67 -9.07
C VAL A 101 4.87 7.52 -9.67
N ILE A 102 6.14 7.18 -9.39
CA ILE A 102 7.31 7.79 -10.06
C ILE A 102 8.01 6.71 -10.90
N ASP A 103 8.16 6.98 -12.19
CA ASP A 103 9.14 6.29 -13.04
C ASP A 103 10.41 7.15 -13.12
N PRO A 104 11.54 6.68 -12.57
CA PRO A 104 12.75 7.51 -12.48
C PRO A 104 13.37 7.87 -13.82
N ARG A 105 12.96 7.23 -14.91
CA ARG A 105 13.40 7.51 -16.28
C ARG A 105 12.63 8.67 -16.91
N ARG A 106 11.56 9.15 -16.25
CA ARG A 106 10.60 10.15 -16.73
C ARG A 106 10.57 11.34 -15.78
N PRO A 107 11.35 12.41 -16.06
CA PRO A 107 11.44 13.59 -15.18
C PRO A 107 10.10 14.23 -14.86
N GLU A 108 9.16 14.20 -15.80
CA GLU A 108 7.82 14.75 -15.64
C GLU A 108 7.02 14.10 -14.49
N THR A 109 7.34 12.85 -14.11
CA THR A 109 6.70 12.18 -12.98
C THR A 109 7.16 12.74 -11.64
N TYR A 110 8.40 13.24 -11.54
CA TYR A 110 8.88 13.94 -10.35
C TYR A 110 8.20 15.31 -10.20
N GLU A 111 8.12 16.09 -11.29
CA GLU A 111 7.45 17.39 -11.29
C GLU A 111 5.96 17.26 -10.92
N GLN A 112 5.33 16.17 -11.33
CA GLN A 112 3.95 15.85 -10.97
C GLN A 112 3.86 15.47 -9.50
N ALA A 113 4.74 14.62 -9.00
CA ALA A 113 4.79 14.21 -7.61
C ALA A 113 5.01 15.41 -6.68
N GLU A 114 5.91 16.33 -7.01
CA GLU A 114 6.15 17.56 -6.25
C GLU A 114 4.87 18.37 -6.03
N LYS A 115 4.00 18.45 -7.04
CA LYS A 115 2.72 19.17 -6.97
C LYS A 115 1.64 18.42 -6.18
N MET A 116 1.72 17.10 -6.12
CA MET A 116 0.67 16.24 -5.55
C MET A 116 0.94 15.84 -4.10
N LEU A 117 2.21 15.62 -3.70
CA LEU A 117 2.56 14.97 -2.43
C LEU A 117 1.99 15.64 -1.16
N HIS A 118 1.73 16.94 -1.18
CA HIS A 118 1.19 17.66 -0.02
C HIS A 118 -0.31 17.97 -0.16
N GLN A 119 -0.97 17.38 -1.15
CA GLN A 119 -2.40 17.54 -1.33
C GLN A 119 -3.18 16.57 -0.41
N PRO A 120 -4.42 16.93 -0.03
CA PRO A 120 -5.27 16.04 0.77
C PRO A 120 -5.41 14.66 0.11
N LYS A 121 -5.49 13.62 0.95
CA LYS A 121 -5.67 12.22 0.53
C LYS A 121 -4.55 11.66 -0.37
N VAL A 122 -3.35 12.23 -0.32
CA VAL A 122 -2.15 11.69 -0.97
C VAL A 122 -1.26 11.09 0.11
N LEU A 123 -0.97 9.78 -0.01
CA LEU A 123 -0.18 9.02 0.96
C LEU A 123 1.33 9.22 0.75
N GLY A 124 1.78 9.27 -0.50
CA GLY A 124 3.20 9.38 -0.83
C GLY A 124 3.52 8.83 -2.21
N ILE A 125 4.68 8.22 -2.35
CA ILE A 125 5.26 7.76 -3.61
C ILE A 125 5.11 6.25 -3.74
N LYS A 126 4.67 5.75 -4.91
CA LYS A 126 4.73 4.34 -5.28
C LYS A 126 5.86 4.10 -6.26
N LEU A 127 6.66 3.05 -5.99
CA LEU A 127 7.70 2.55 -6.88
C LEU A 127 7.41 1.10 -7.27
N GLN A 128 7.48 0.80 -8.56
CA GLN A 128 7.26 -0.54 -9.12
C GLN A 128 8.39 -0.95 -10.07
N PRO A 129 9.61 -1.11 -9.56
CA PRO A 129 10.79 -1.31 -10.40
C PRO A 129 10.75 -2.61 -11.22
N VAL A 130 10.14 -3.67 -10.67
CA VAL A 130 10.12 -4.99 -11.31
C VAL A 130 9.26 -4.96 -12.57
N GLU A 131 7.98 -4.59 -12.43
CA GLU A 131 7.04 -4.60 -13.56
C GLU A 131 7.33 -3.48 -14.57
N GLN A 132 7.78 -2.33 -14.11
CA GLN A 132 8.17 -1.24 -14.99
C GLN A 132 9.57 -1.43 -15.61
N GLY A 133 10.31 -2.47 -15.22
CA GLY A 133 11.56 -2.88 -15.85
C GLY A 133 12.74 -1.92 -15.66
N TYR A 134 12.89 -1.34 -14.46
CA TYR A 134 14.10 -0.57 -14.12
C TYR A 134 14.79 -1.13 -12.87
N ASN A 135 16.08 -0.85 -12.75
CA ASN A 135 16.85 -1.22 -11.57
C ASN A 135 16.79 -0.09 -10.54
N VAL A 136 16.09 -0.33 -9.42
CA VAL A 136 15.91 0.70 -8.39
C VAL A 136 17.23 1.24 -7.83
N THR A 137 18.28 0.42 -7.77
CA THR A 137 19.57 0.87 -7.20
C THR A 137 20.34 1.83 -8.11
N GLU A 138 20.06 1.86 -9.40
CA GLU A 138 20.64 2.83 -10.33
C GLU A 138 20.03 4.23 -10.17
N TYR A 139 18.79 4.29 -9.70
CA TYR A 139 18.05 5.54 -9.49
C TYR A 139 17.84 5.89 -8.02
N ALA A 140 18.39 5.07 -7.11
CA ALA A 140 18.08 5.16 -5.68
C ALA A 140 18.41 6.53 -5.08
N ASP A 141 19.54 7.12 -5.44
CA ASP A 141 19.91 8.45 -4.90
C ASP A 141 18.93 9.53 -5.37
N ALA A 142 18.48 9.51 -6.63
CA ALA A 142 17.49 10.46 -7.12
C ALA A 142 16.11 10.24 -6.48
N LEU A 143 15.64 8.99 -6.42
CA LEU A 143 14.33 8.63 -5.86
C LEU A 143 14.25 8.94 -4.36
N PHE A 144 15.26 8.50 -3.60
CA PHE A 144 15.21 8.59 -2.16
C PHE A 144 15.65 9.96 -1.61
N SER A 145 16.51 10.72 -2.32
CA SER A 145 16.74 12.12 -1.96
C SER A 145 15.47 12.95 -2.17
N PHE A 146 14.77 12.77 -3.29
CA PHE A 146 13.50 13.42 -3.55
C PHE A 146 12.46 13.09 -2.47
N ALA A 147 12.30 11.79 -2.14
CA ALA A 147 11.39 11.39 -1.07
C ALA A 147 11.78 11.97 0.30
N ASN A 148 13.08 12.06 0.60
CA ASN A 148 13.60 12.62 1.83
C ASN A 148 13.37 14.14 1.95
N GLU A 149 13.58 14.89 0.87
CA GLU A 149 13.32 16.33 0.80
C GLU A 149 11.85 16.65 1.08
N HIS A 150 10.94 15.82 0.58
CA HIS A 150 9.51 15.94 0.80
C HIS A 150 9.02 15.23 2.08
N ARG A 151 9.90 14.59 2.86
CA ARG A 151 9.57 13.76 4.04
C ARG A 151 8.48 12.74 3.74
N SER A 152 8.49 12.22 2.51
CA SER A 152 7.45 11.34 1.99
C SER A 152 7.60 9.90 2.46
N VAL A 153 6.47 9.20 2.47
CA VAL A 153 6.44 7.74 2.56
C VAL A 153 6.58 7.18 1.14
N VAL A 154 7.44 6.18 0.99
CA VAL A 154 7.64 5.43 -0.25
C VAL A 154 7.09 4.02 -0.07
N LEU A 155 6.12 3.62 -0.86
CA LEU A 155 5.66 2.24 -0.99
C LEU A 155 6.34 1.60 -2.20
N MET A 156 7.18 0.60 -1.98
CA MET A 156 8.00 0.01 -3.03
C MET A 156 7.74 -1.49 -3.18
N HIS A 157 7.47 -1.94 -4.42
CA HIS A 157 7.57 -3.36 -4.76
C HIS A 157 9.02 -3.82 -4.56
N PRO A 158 9.27 -4.92 -3.82
CA PRO A 158 10.62 -5.25 -3.39
C PRO A 158 11.56 -5.65 -4.54
N GLN A 159 12.66 -4.91 -4.63
CA GLN A 159 13.78 -5.22 -5.51
C GLN A 159 15.07 -4.87 -4.77
N TYR A 160 16.09 -5.71 -4.82
CA TYR A 160 17.39 -5.51 -4.14
C TYR A 160 17.27 -5.12 -2.66
N MET A 161 16.32 -5.69 -1.92
CA MET A 161 15.95 -5.30 -0.56
C MET A 161 17.12 -5.18 0.41
N ARG A 162 18.12 -6.05 0.30
CA ARG A 162 19.30 -6.05 1.19
C ARG A 162 20.15 -4.78 1.09
N GLN A 163 19.95 -3.97 0.04
CA GLN A 163 20.62 -2.67 -0.12
C GLN A 163 19.78 -1.53 0.48
N MET A 164 18.49 -1.72 0.72
CA MET A 164 17.59 -0.67 1.18
C MET A 164 17.97 -0.04 2.52
N PRO A 165 18.52 -0.77 3.51
CA PRO A 165 18.98 -0.13 4.75
C PRO A 165 20.05 0.94 4.51
N THR A 166 20.95 0.73 3.55
CA THR A 166 21.98 1.73 3.21
C THR A 166 21.37 3.04 2.71
N PHE A 167 20.32 2.94 1.89
CA PHE A 167 19.61 4.14 1.41
C PHE A 167 18.72 4.76 2.49
N ALA A 168 18.02 3.94 3.26
CA ALA A 168 17.20 4.42 4.37
C ALA A 168 18.03 5.14 5.44
N ASP A 169 19.26 4.67 5.71
CA ASP A 169 20.19 5.33 6.62
C ASP A 169 20.73 6.65 6.07
N ARG A 170 20.91 6.75 4.75
CA ARG A 170 21.35 7.98 4.08
C ARG A 170 20.25 9.04 4.00
N TYR A 171 19.00 8.60 3.91
CA TYR A 171 17.81 9.44 3.74
C TYR A 171 16.82 9.24 4.90
N PRO A 172 17.14 9.69 6.11
CA PRO A 172 16.42 9.34 7.34
C PRO A 172 15.03 9.98 7.47
N ASP A 173 14.75 11.06 6.75
CA ASP A 173 13.46 11.76 6.83
C ASP A 173 12.37 11.07 5.99
N MET A 174 12.75 10.29 4.96
CA MET A 174 11.79 9.45 4.26
C MET A 174 11.39 8.23 5.11
N LYS A 175 10.23 7.64 4.80
CA LYS A 175 9.83 6.33 5.30
C LYS A 175 9.67 5.37 4.12
N LEU A 176 10.19 4.14 4.26
CA LEU A 176 10.13 3.13 3.19
C LEU A 176 9.26 1.96 3.64
N ILE A 177 8.20 1.67 2.90
CA ILE A 177 7.39 0.46 3.06
C ILE A 177 7.80 -0.53 1.97
N LEU A 178 8.34 -1.67 2.36
CA LEU A 178 8.61 -2.79 1.47
C LEU A 178 7.35 -3.64 1.35
N ALA A 179 6.76 -3.69 0.16
CA ALA A 179 5.53 -4.43 -0.07
C ALA A 179 5.70 -5.94 0.17
N HIS A 180 4.60 -6.62 0.50
CA HIS A 180 4.45 -8.08 0.46
C HIS A 180 5.37 -8.85 1.40
N ILE A 181 5.34 -8.57 2.71
CA ILE A 181 6.16 -9.30 3.68
C ILE A 181 5.99 -10.82 3.52
N GLY A 182 7.02 -11.50 3.05
CA GLY A 182 6.90 -12.91 2.65
C GLY A 182 8.03 -13.82 3.11
N SER A 183 9.06 -13.29 3.76
CA SER A 183 10.17 -14.09 4.26
C SER A 183 10.98 -13.36 5.34
N LYS A 184 11.91 -14.10 5.93
CA LYS A 184 12.92 -13.59 6.85
C LYS A 184 13.70 -12.38 6.30
N ASP A 185 13.90 -12.29 4.99
CA ASP A 185 14.67 -11.20 4.39
C ASP A 185 14.06 -9.81 4.65
N TRP A 186 12.71 -9.68 4.65
CA TRP A 186 12.03 -8.44 5.06
C TRP A 186 12.35 -8.06 6.50
N VAL A 187 12.29 -9.04 7.40
CA VAL A 187 12.54 -8.84 8.83
C VAL A 187 13.97 -8.37 9.06
N ASP A 188 14.96 -9.06 8.46
CA ASP A 188 16.37 -8.73 8.59
C ASP A 188 16.69 -7.32 8.03
N VAL A 189 16.05 -6.93 6.92
CA VAL A 189 16.20 -5.60 6.31
C VAL A 189 15.61 -4.51 7.21
N ILE A 190 14.42 -4.71 7.76
CA ILE A 190 13.78 -3.75 8.66
C ILE A 190 14.59 -3.58 9.94
N GLU A 191 15.05 -4.68 10.53
CA GLU A 191 15.86 -4.69 11.77
C GLU A 191 17.20 -3.98 11.59
N SER A 192 17.79 -4.03 10.39
CA SER A 192 19.11 -3.44 10.10
C SER A 192 19.09 -1.94 9.83
N ALA A 193 17.94 -1.31 9.61
CA ALA A 193 17.81 0.12 9.38
C ALA A 193 18.04 0.93 10.68
N LYS A 194 19.11 1.75 10.75
CA LYS A 194 19.54 2.46 11.96
C LYS A 194 18.54 3.50 12.47
N HIS A 195 17.80 4.12 11.55
CA HIS A 195 16.80 5.13 11.88
C HIS A 195 15.39 4.54 12.07
N GLY A 196 15.24 3.21 11.91
CA GLY A 196 13.96 2.54 12.04
C GLY A 196 12.88 3.04 11.06
N ASN A 197 13.28 3.55 9.91
CA ASN A 197 12.42 4.15 8.90
C ASN A 197 12.04 3.20 7.76
N ILE A 198 12.28 1.88 7.94
CA ILE A 198 11.78 0.82 7.05
C ILE A 198 10.62 0.08 7.73
N TYR A 199 9.60 -0.20 6.95
CA TYR A 199 8.36 -0.89 7.29
C TYR A 199 8.08 -1.96 6.24
N ALA A 200 7.07 -2.80 6.48
CA ALA A 200 6.51 -3.70 5.46
C ALA A 200 4.99 -3.69 5.49
N ASP A 201 4.36 -4.15 4.40
CA ASP A 201 2.93 -4.41 4.39
C ASP A 201 2.59 -5.90 4.23
N THR A 202 1.34 -6.24 4.53
CA THR A 202 0.83 -7.62 4.46
C THR A 202 0.23 -7.98 3.11
N SER A 203 0.34 -7.12 2.10
CA SER A 203 -0.35 -7.28 0.83
C SER A 203 0.13 -8.47 -0.02
N GLY A 204 -0.64 -8.85 -1.01
CA GLY A 204 -0.31 -9.89 -1.98
C GLY A 204 -0.24 -11.31 -1.39
N GLY A 205 0.14 -12.27 -2.24
CA GLY A 205 0.20 -13.68 -1.86
C GLY A 205 1.40 -14.07 -0.99
N ALA A 206 2.45 -13.25 -0.91
CA ALA A 206 3.68 -13.59 -0.18
C ALA A 206 3.46 -13.71 1.33
N SER A 207 2.58 -12.89 1.91
CA SER A 207 2.22 -12.90 3.34
C SER A 207 1.36 -14.09 3.77
N SER A 208 0.91 -14.93 2.82
CA SER A 208 0.06 -16.10 3.10
C SER A 208 0.78 -17.26 3.81
N LYS A 209 2.09 -17.21 3.89
CA LYS A 209 2.89 -18.26 4.57
C LYS A 209 2.54 -18.32 6.04
N ASN A 210 2.37 -19.55 6.55
CA ASN A 210 2.07 -19.79 7.95
C ASN A 210 3.13 -19.15 8.86
N HIS A 211 2.66 -18.45 9.89
CA HIS A 211 3.48 -17.81 10.93
C HIS A 211 4.47 -16.73 10.47
N ILE A 212 4.43 -16.27 9.21
CA ILE A 212 5.37 -15.22 8.76
C ILE A 212 5.12 -13.88 9.47
N ILE A 213 3.85 -13.52 9.69
CA ILE A 213 3.50 -12.28 10.39
C ILE A 213 3.85 -12.39 11.87
N GLU A 214 3.51 -13.49 12.52
CA GLU A 214 3.85 -13.77 13.91
C GLU A 214 5.37 -13.76 14.13
N TYR A 215 6.12 -14.37 13.21
CA TYR A 215 7.59 -14.32 13.22
C TYR A 215 8.11 -12.88 13.11
N ALA A 216 7.55 -12.09 12.19
CA ALA A 216 7.95 -10.71 12.01
C ALA A 216 7.64 -9.87 13.27
N VAL A 217 6.42 -9.99 13.83
CA VAL A 217 6.03 -9.27 15.04
C VAL A 217 6.96 -9.61 16.22
N ASN A 218 7.31 -10.89 16.40
CA ASN A 218 8.23 -11.31 17.44
C ASN A 218 9.65 -10.74 17.29
N ARG A 219 10.08 -10.42 16.08
CA ARG A 219 11.45 -9.93 15.80
C ARG A 219 11.55 -8.41 15.78
N ILE A 220 10.61 -7.74 15.13
CA ILE A 220 10.68 -6.30 14.82
C ILE A 220 9.54 -5.47 15.42
N GLY A 221 8.59 -6.12 16.12
CA GLY A 221 7.39 -5.46 16.65
C GLY A 221 6.29 -5.28 15.60
N SER A 222 5.05 -5.23 16.07
CA SER A 222 3.88 -5.00 15.21
C SER A 222 3.86 -3.60 14.59
N GLU A 223 4.54 -2.64 15.20
CA GLU A 223 4.61 -1.24 14.77
C GLU A 223 5.33 -1.04 13.42
N LYS A 224 5.98 -2.08 12.91
CA LYS A 224 6.69 -2.07 11.62
C LYS A 224 5.88 -2.65 10.46
N ILE A 225 4.67 -3.12 10.73
CA ILE A 225 3.86 -3.85 9.74
C ILE A 225 2.55 -3.09 9.53
N LEU A 226 2.18 -2.86 8.27
CA LEU A 226 0.94 -2.21 7.86
C LEU A 226 0.03 -3.22 7.12
N PHE A 227 -1.26 -2.97 7.15
CA PHE A 227 -2.22 -3.77 6.41
C PHE A 227 -2.31 -3.30 4.96
N GLY A 228 -2.27 -4.25 4.02
CA GLY A 228 -2.47 -4.03 2.61
C GLY A 228 -3.03 -5.28 1.94
N THR A 229 -3.76 -5.14 0.83
CA THR A 229 -4.35 -6.26 0.09
C THR A 229 -3.71 -6.54 -1.27
N ASP A 230 -3.14 -5.53 -1.96
CA ASP A 230 -2.64 -5.61 -3.34
C ASP A 230 -3.77 -5.96 -4.33
N ALA A 231 -5.00 -5.54 -4.04
CA ALA A 231 -6.22 -5.92 -4.76
C ALA A 231 -6.46 -7.44 -4.89
N TYR A 232 -5.77 -8.26 -4.09
CA TYR A 232 -6.13 -9.65 -3.88
C TYR A 232 -7.42 -9.73 -3.04
N SER A 233 -7.68 -10.79 -2.33
CA SER A 233 -8.88 -10.90 -1.52
C SER A 233 -8.76 -10.11 -0.19
N PHE A 234 -9.62 -9.10 0.02
CA PHE A 234 -9.72 -8.41 1.32
C PHE A 234 -9.99 -9.41 2.46
N ALA A 235 -10.97 -10.29 2.28
CA ALA A 235 -11.34 -11.28 3.30
C ALA A 235 -10.17 -12.20 3.67
N PHE A 236 -9.36 -12.61 2.70
CA PHE A 236 -8.17 -13.43 2.95
C PHE A 236 -7.13 -12.67 3.78
N GLN A 237 -6.77 -11.46 3.36
CA GLN A 237 -5.76 -10.66 4.04
C GLN A 237 -6.22 -10.24 5.44
N PHE A 238 -7.47 -9.81 5.59
CA PHE A 238 -8.05 -9.49 6.88
C PHE A 238 -8.12 -10.72 7.79
N GLY A 239 -8.57 -11.87 7.26
CA GLY A 239 -8.62 -13.14 7.98
C GLY A 239 -7.23 -13.59 8.46
N ARG A 240 -6.20 -13.39 7.62
CA ARG A 240 -4.81 -13.71 7.95
C ARG A 240 -4.32 -12.98 9.21
N ILE A 241 -4.74 -11.74 9.41
CA ILE A 241 -4.39 -10.94 10.59
C ILE A 241 -5.37 -11.21 11.74
N SER A 242 -6.67 -11.11 11.47
CA SER A 242 -7.71 -11.20 12.52
C SER A 242 -7.73 -12.55 13.23
N LEU A 243 -7.43 -13.63 12.51
CA LEU A 243 -7.38 -15.01 13.04
C LEU A 243 -5.98 -15.48 13.42
N SER A 244 -4.95 -14.63 13.35
CA SER A 244 -3.59 -14.96 13.80
C SER A 244 -3.51 -15.16 15.31
N GLU A 245 -2.41 -15.73 15.80
CA GLU A 245 -2.11 -15.90 17.22
C GLU A 245 -1.59 -14.62 17.91
N LEU A 246 -1.57 -13.49 17.19
CA LEU A 246 -1.14 -12.20 17.72
C LEU A 246 -2.11 -11.67 18.78
N SER A 247 -1.60 -10.85 19.69
CA SER A 247 -2.43 -10.10 20.63
C SER A 247 -3.37 -9.12 19.91
N MET A 248 -4.51 -8.76 20.53
CA MET A 248 -5.41 -7.74 19.96
C MET A 248 -4.69 -6.40 19.70
N PRO A 249 -3.85 -5.88 20.62
CA PRO A 249 -3.07 -4.67 20.35
C PRO A 249 -2.19 -4.79 19.10
N ASP A 250 -1.52 -5.94 18.87
CA ASP A 250 -0.68 -6.15 17.69
C ASP A 250 -1.51 -6.19 16.39
N LYS A 251 -2.67 -6.88 16.43
CA LYS A 251 -3.61 -6.90 15.30
C LYS A 251 -4.10 -5.50 14.94
N GLU A 252 -4.49 -4.70 15.93
CA GLU A 252 -4.92 -3.33 15.72
C GLU A 252 -3.78 -2.42 15.22
N ASN A 253 -2.55 -2.63 15.70
CA ASN A 253 -1.39 -1.93 15.15
C ASN A 253 -1.26 -2.17 13.66
N ILE A 254 -1.30 -3.43 13.23
CA ILE A 254 -1.19 -3.82 11.82
C ILE A 254 -2.38 -3.31 11.00
N LEU A 255 -3.60 -3.51 11.48
CA LEU A 255 -4.81 -3.27 10.71
C LEU A 255 -5.09 -1.77 10.47
N TRP A 256 -4.75 -0.87 11.41
CA TRP A 256 -5.06 0.55 11.26
C TRP A 256 -4.14 1.53 12.00
N LYS A 257 -3.70 1.25 13.26
CA LYS A 257 -2.99 2.23 14.08
C LYS A 257 -1.67 2.69 13.46
N ASN A 258 -0.93 1.77 12.84
CA ASN A 258 0.33 2.11 12.19
C ASN A 258 0.12 3.00 10.96
N ALA A 259 -0.95 2.78 10.20
CA ALA A 259 -1.31 3.64 9.08
C ALA A 259 -1.63 5.07 9.56
N VAL A 260 -2.48 5.23 10.56
CA VAL A 260 -2.78 6.56 11.16
C VAL A 260 -1.51 7.21 11.70
N LYS A 261 -0.63 6.46 12.39
CA LYS A 261 0.63 6.99 12.92
C LYS A 261 1.61 7.42 11.83
N LEU A 262 1.64 6.69 10.71
CA LEU A 262 2.55 6.97 9.59
C LEU A 262 2.04 8.14 8.72
N PHE A 263 0.73 8.32 8.64
CA PHE A 263 0.05 9.34 7.84
C PHE A 263 -0.88 10.25 8.68
N PRO A 264 -0.36 10.91 9.73
CA PRO A 264 -1.19 11.59 10.75
C PRO A 264 -2.03 12.75 10.19
N ASP A 265 -1.58 13.37 9.10
CA ASP A 265 -2.26 14.49 8.45
C ASP A 265 -3.24 14.03 7.34
N VAL A 266 -3.26 12.73 7.02
CA VAL A 266 -3.98 12.16 5.88
C VAL A 266 -5.05 11.16 6.31
N LEU A 267 -4.69 10.19 7.16
CA LEU A 267 -5.58 9.11 7.64
C LEU A 267 -6.13 9.43 9.04
N LYS A 268 -7.30 8.85 9.34
CA LYS A 268 -8.01 9.09 10.60
C LYS A 268 -8.41 7.78 11.27
#